data_ea285f9f2e75df29f6833d56584b7f77
#
_entry.id   ea285f9f2e75df29f6833d56584b7f77
#
_cell.length_a   1.000
_cell.length_b   1.000
_cell.length_c   1.000
_cell.angle_alpha   90.00
_cell.angle_beta   90.00
_cell.angle_gamma   90.00
#
_symmetry.space_group_name_H-M   'P 1'
#
loop_
_entity.id
_entity.type
_entity.pdbx_description
1 polymer ?
#
loop_
_entity_poly.entity_id
_entity_poly.type
_entity_poly.pdbx_seq_one_letter_code
_entity_poly.pdbx_strand_id
1 'polypeptide(L)'
;MKYFYYRLINNFFRQEVIRNMKHIPVYGYHFVVIYMELCALATEEQGILKVPKLGEVPYIALLAKDIGEEAEMVGQAFTYFLSNGLIEKIEDEYSVNLLVPYVINNTGKGSTQADAKRLKYNSMKQQLLTSGKVDTCYKKYGLYNKVELTNYEYNHLKNEIVNLEGIIEKLDLEKAMGKEYDISDYDLILKLAGEDE
;
A
#
# COMPACT_ATOMS: atom_id res chain seq x y z
N MET A 1 -3.15 -23.13 -22.33
CA MET A 1 -3.80 -22.12 -21.47
C MET A 1 -2.95 -21.96 -20.21
N LYS A 2 -2.50 -20.76 -19.90
CA LYS A 2 -1.77 -20.50 -18.64
C LYS A 2 -2.81 -20.15 -17.57
N TYR A 3 -2.78 -20.88 -16.46
CA TYR A 3 -3.63 -20.58 -15.31
C TYR A 3 -2.83 -19.76 -14.31
N PHE A 4 -3.36 -18.59 -13.94
CA PHE A 4 -2.86 -17.77 -12.85
C PHE A 4 -3.69 -18.05 -11.60
N TYR A 5 -3.05 -18.10 -10.43
CA TYR A 5 -3.74 -18.30 -9.16
C TYR A 5 -3.01 -17.60 -8.02
N TYR A 6 -3.76 -17.18 -7.03
CA TYR A 6 -3.21 -16.78 -5.74
C TYR A 6 -3.66 -17.75 -4.66
N ARG A 7 -2.89 -17.84 -3.58
CA ARG A 7 -3.23 -18.70 -2.44
C ARG A 7 -4.14 -17.94 -1.48
N LEU A 8 -5.32 -18.48 -1.24
CA LEU A 8 -6.12 -18.08 -0.10
C LEU A 8 -5.56 -18.76 1.14
N ILE A 9 -4.80 -18.03 1.97
CA ILE A 9 -4.22 -18.58 3.20
C ILE A 9 -5.32 -18.87 4.21
N ASN A 10 -5.10 -19.90 5.05
CA ASN A 10 -6.11 -20.40 5.98
C ASN A 10 -6.59 -19.39 7.01
N ASN A 11 -5.81 -18.34 7.28
CA ASN A 11 -6.19 -17.24 8.19
C ASN A 11 -6.73 -15.99 7.47
N PHE A 12 -6.92 -16.01 6.13
CA PHE A 12 -7.41 -14.84 5.38
C PHE A 12 -8.63 -14.20 6.02
N PHE A 13 -9.67 -15.01 6.28
CA PHE A 13 -10.91 -14.52 6.88
C PHE A 13 -10.80 -14.20 8.38
N ARG A 14 -9.67 -14.53 9.02
CA ARG A 14 -9.37 -14.21 10.42
C ARG A 14 -8.52 -12.95 10.56
N GLN A 15 -7.95 -12.42 9.50
CA GLN A 15 -7.24 -11.15 9.52
C GLN A 15 -8.17 -10.06 10.02
N GLU A 16 -7.68 -9.19 10.87
CA GLU A 16 -8.47 -8.15 11.52
C GLU A 16 -9.15 -7.24 10.50
N VAL A 17 -8.43 -6.80 9.48
CA VAL A 17 -8.97 -5.96 8.41
C VAL A 17 -10.14 -6.61 7.67
N ILE A 18 -10.06 -7.92 7.38
CA ILE A 18 -11.13 -8.67 6.72
C ILE A 18 -12.31 -8.90 7.67
N ARG A 19 -12.04 -9.14 8.95
CA ARG A 19 -13.09 -9.26 9.98
C ARG A 19 -13.83 -7.94 10.12
N ASN A 20 -13.12 -6.83 10.25
CA ASN A 20 -13.70 -5.49 10.37
C ASN A 20 -14.54 -5.15 9.11
N MET A 21 -14.04 -5.49 7.93
CA MET A 21 -14.77 -5.35 6.68
C MET A 21 -16.14 -6.09 6.72
N LYS A 22 -16.17 -7.34 7.17
CA LYS A 22 -17.41 -8.12 7.28
C LYS A 22 -18.45 -7.49 8.20
N HIS A 23 -18.00 -6.72 9.19
CA HIS A 23 -18.90 -6.04 10.14
C HIS A 23 -19.43 -4.68 9.64
N ILE A 24 -19.02 -4.23 8.45
CA ILE A 24 -19.63 -3.06 7.82
C ILE A 24 -21.10 -3.35 7.53
N PRO A 25 -22.03 -2.54 8.06
CA PRO A 25 -23.46 -2.77 7.84
C PRO A 25 -23.81 -2.83 6.36
N VAL A 26 -24.69 -3.73 5.98
CA VAL A 26 -25.27 -3.92 4.63
C VAL A 26 -24.28 -4.47 3.60
N TYR A 27 -23.07 -3.86 3.46
CA TYR A 27 -22.16 -4.12 2.32
C TYR A 27 -20.89 -4.89 2.67
N GLY A 28 -20.65 -5.21 3.94
CA GLY A 28 -19.36 -5.75 4.37
C GLY A 28 -18.96 -7.05 3.68
N TYR A 29 -19.87 -7.99 3.53
CA TYR A 29 -19.59 -9.23 2.78
C TYR A 29 -19.39 -9.00 1.29
N HIS A 30 -20.11 -8.04 0.71
CA HIS A 30 -19.95 -7.64 -0.68
C HIS A 30 -18.55 -7.07 -0.93
N PHE A 31 -18.05 -6.22 -0.04
CA PHE A 31 -16.69 -5.71 -0.11
C PHE A 31 -15.63 -6.82 -0.06
N VAL A 32 -15.87 -7.87 0.75
CA VAL A 32 -14.96 -9.03 0.77
C VAL A 32 -14.96 -9.74 -0.58
N VAL A 33 -16.12 -9.91 -1.22
CA VAL A 33 -16.22 -10.53 -2.55
C VAL A 33 -15.49 -9.67 -3.58
N ILE A 34 -15.77 -8.37 -3.64
CA ILE A 34 -15.07 -7.42 -4.54
C ILE A 34 -13.56 -7.50 -4.34
N TYR A 35 -13.09 -7.54 -3.09
CA TYR A 35 -11.65 -7.68 -2.81
C TYR A 35 -11.06 -8.98 -3.36
N MET A 36 -11.78 -10.10 -3.22
CA MET A 36 -11.33 -11.39 -3.75
C MET A 36 -11.29 -11.41 -5.27
N GLU A 37 -12.24 -10.77 -5.95
CA GLU A 37 -12.27 -10.63 -7.41
C GLU A 37 -11.11 -9.77 -7.90
N LEU A 38 -10.82 -8.66 -7.24
CA LEU A 38 -9.65 -7.84 -7.53
C LEU A 38 -8.34 -8.61 -7.31
N CYS A 39 -8.27 -9.43 -6.25
CA CYS A 39 -7.15 -10.33 -6.05
C CYS A 39 -7.00 -11.32 -7.22
N ALA A 40 -8.10 -11.87 -7.72
CA ALA A 40 -8.09 -12.80 -8.86
C ALA A 40 -7.59 -12.10 -10.12
N LEU A 41 -8.12 -10.92 -10.45
CA LEU A 41 -7.65 -10.12 -11.60
C LEU A 41 -6.17 -9.74 -11.49
N ALA A 42 -5.73 -9.35 -10.30
CA ALA A 42 -4.34 -8.96 -10.07
C ALA A 42 -3.33 -10.11 -10.24
N THR A 43 -3.77 -11.38 -10.30
CA THR A 43 -2.87 -12.52 -10.46
C THR A 43 -2.15 -12.53 -11.81
N GLU A 44 -2.78 -12.03 -12.86
CA GLU A 44 -2.21 -12.01 -14.21
C GLU A 44 -0.93 -11.17 -14.26
N GLU A 45 -0.93 -10.02 -13.61
CA GLU A 45 0.19 -9.08 -13.52
C GLU A 45 0.90 -9.16 -12.16
N GLN A 46 0.88 -10.33 -11.52
CA GLN A 46 1.61 -10.61 -10.28
C GLN A 46 1.30 -9.65 -9.11
N GLY A 47 0.05 -9.26 -8.98
CA GLY A 47 -0.44 -8.40 -7.93
C GLY A 47 -0.58 -6.92 -8.32
N ILE A 48 -0.48 -6.62 -9.61
CA ILE A 48 -0.68 -5.27 -10.13
C ILE A 48 -1.86 -5.29 -11.09
N LEU A 49 -2.82 -4.40 -10.85
CA LEU A 49 -3.90 -4.12 -11.80
C LEU A 49 -3.56 -2.80 -12.49
N LYS A 50 -3.36 -2.86 -13.79
CA LYS A 50 -3.11 -1.69 -14.61
C LYS A 50 -4.39 -1.26 -15.30
N VAL A 51 -4.99 -0.17 -14.86
CA VAL A 51 -6.21 0.39 -15.44
C VAL A 51 -5.87 1.59 -16.30
N PRO A 52 -6.14 1.56 -17.62
CA PRO A 52 -5.85 2.68 -18.50
C PRO A 52 -6.73 3.88 -18.16
N LYS A 53 -6.19 5.09 -18.31
CA LYS A 53 -6.99 6.33 -18.26
C LYS A 53 -7.63 6.54 -19.64
N LEU A 54 -8.96 6.38 -19.70
CA LEU A 54 -9.74 6.53 -20.93
C LEU A 54 -10.56 7.84 -20.86
N GLY A 55 -9.91 8.95 -21.24
CA GLY A 55 -10.58 10.25 -21.26
C GLY A 55 -11.12 10.63 -19.86
N GLU A 56 -12.41 10.97 -19.81
CA GLU A 56 -13.10 11.36 -18.57
C GLU A 56 -13.68 10.17 -17.78
N VAL A 57 -13.52 8.93 -18.27
CA VAL A 57 -14.09 7.76 -17.60
C VAL A 57 -13.29 7.44 -16.34
N PRO A 58 -13.91 7.44 -15.15
CA PRO A 58 -13.24 7.09 -13.90
C PRO A 58 -12.72 5.65 -13.93
N TYR A 59 -11.49 5.43 -13.47
CA TYR A 59 -10.89 4.08 -13.42
C TYR A 59 -11.74 3.09 -12.61
N ILE A 60 -12.47 3.55 -11.60
CA ILE A 60 -13.40 2.75 -10.82
C ILE A 60 -14.53 2.17 -11.68
N ALA A 61 -15.04 2.95 -12.64
CA ALA A 61 -16.10 2.48 -13.54
C ALA A 61 -15.59 1.38 -14.50
N LEU A 62 -14.33 1.47 -14.91
CA LEU A 62 -13.70 0.43 -15.73
C LEU A 62 -13.52 -0.87 -14.93
N LEU A 63 -13.01 -0.77 -13.71
CA LEU A 63 -12.87 -1.92 -12.82
C LEU A 63 -14.22 -2.56 -12.49
N ALA A 64 -15.22 -1.75 -12.16
CA ALA A 64 -16.56 -2.22 -11.87
C ALA A 64 -17.16 -3.03 -13.04
N LYS A 65 -16.91 -2.57 -14.26
CA LYS A 65 -17.31 -3.30 -15.48
C LYS A 65 -16.58 -4.65 -15.59
N ASP A 66 -15.28 -4.68 -15.28
CA ASP A 66 -14.45 -5.90 -15.40
C ASP A 66 -14.86 -6.97 -14.39
N ILE A 67 -15.27 -6.57 -13.17
CA ILE A 67 -15.74 -7.49 -12.12
C ILE A 67 -17.27 -7.70 -12.13
N GLY A 68 -18.00 -6.99 -12.98
CA GLY A 68 -19.45 -7.13 -13.09
C GLY A 68 -20.25 -6.50 -11.94
N GLU A 69 -19.67 -5.51 -11.26
CA GLU A 69 -20.25 -4.83 -10.10
C GLU A 69 -20.66 -3.38 -10.42
N GLU A 70 -21.48 -2.78 -9.57
CA GLU A 70 -21.86 -1.39 -9.70
C GLU A 70 -20.71 -0.45 -9.32
N ALA A 71 -20.46 0.59 -10.12
CA ALA A 71 -19.33 1.51 -9.92
C ALA A 71 -19.39 2.24 -8.56
N GLU A 72 -20.57 2.55 -8.05
CA GLU A 72 -20.76 3.16 -6.74
C GLU A 72 -20.31 2.21 -5.62
N MET A 73 -20.72 0.94 -5.69
CA MET A 73 -20.33 -0.10 -4.75
C MET A 73 -18.83 -0.33 -4.73
N VAL A 74 -18.22 -0.43 -5.91
CA VAL A 74 -16.78 -0.56 -6.06
C VAL A 74 -16.06 0.67 -5.50
N GLY A 75 -16.57 1.88 -5.73
CA GLY A 75 -16.00 3.11 -5.17
C GLY A 75 -16.00 3.14 -3.64
N GLN A 76 -17.10 2.70 -3.02
CA GLN A 76 -17.19 2.59 -1.56
C GLN A 76 -16.23 1.53 -1.01
N ALA A 77 -16.15 0.36 -1.65
CA ALA A 77 -15.21 -0.70 -1.30
C ALA A 77 -13.77 -0.22 -1.40
N PHE A 78 -13.41 0.50 -2.47
CA PHE A 78 -12.07 1.06 -2.68
C PHE A 78 -11.67 2.07 -1.62
N THR A 79 -12.60 2.90 -1.16
CA THR A 79 -12.34 3.81 -0.04
C THR A 79 -11.86 3.04 1.20
N TYR A 80 -12.52 1.92 1.49
CA TYR A 80 -12.11 1.04 2.57
C TYR A 80 -10.75 0.37 2.30
N PHE A 81 -10.54 -0.16 1.10
CA PHE A 81 -9.31 -0.88 0.74
C PHE A 81 -8.07 0.00 0.81
N LEU A 82 -8.17 1.22 0.28
CA LEU A 82 -7.08 2.20 0.32
C LEU A 82 -6.76 2.65 1.76
N SER A 83 -7.81 2.92 2.56
CA SER A 83 -7.66 3.37 3.95
C SER A 83 -7.03 2.30 4.86
N ASN A 84 -7.18 1.01 4.50
CA ASN A 84 -6.68 -0.11 5.29
C ASN A 84 -5.47 -0.82 4.66
N GLY A 85 -4.87 -0.24 3.63
CA GLY A 85 -3.67 -0.80 2.99
C GLY A 85 -3.88 -2.13 2.27
N LEU A 86 -5.13 -2.49 1.94
CA LEU A 86 -5.46 -3.67 1.15
C LEU A 86 -5.09 -3.49 -0.32
N ILE A 87 -5.13 -2.26 -0.79
CA ILE A 87 -4.71 -1.83 -2.13
C ILE A 87 -3.90 -0.54 -1.98
N GLU A 88 -2.86 -0.40 -2.78
CA GLU A 88 -2.13 0.85 -2.96
C GLU A 88 -2.37 1.37 -4.36
N LYS A 89 -2.67 2.67 -4.49
CA LYS A 89 -2.90 3.32 -5.77
C LYS A 89 -1.70 4.15 -6.18
N ILE A 90 -1.22 3.94 -7.41
CA ILE A 90 -0.16 4.73 -8.03
C ILE A 90 -0.65 5.20 -9.39
N GLU A 91 -0.67 6.50 -9.60
CA GLU A 91 -1.11 7.08 -10.87
C GLU A 91 0.08 7.52 -11.72
N ASP A 92 0.04 7.21 -12.99
CA ASP A 92 0.89 7.79 -14.01
C ASP A 92 0.04 8.59 -15.04
N GLU A 93 0.69 9.11 -16.08
CA GLU A 93 0.02 9.91 -17.09
C GLU A 93 -1.07 9.15 -17.85
N TYR A 94 -0.85 7.85 -18.07
CA TYR A 94 -1.67 7.02 -18.97
C TYR A 94 -2.49 5.96 -18.24
N SER A 95 -2.17 5.67 -16.97
CA SER A 95 -2.81 4.59 -16.23
C SER A 95 -2.90 4.85 -14.73
N VAL A 96 -3.80 4.11 -14.09
CA VAL A 96 -3.84 3.92 -12.63
C VAL A 96 -3.36 2.50 -12.35
N ASN A 97 -2.28 2.38 -11.59
CA ASN A 97 -1.73 1.10 -11.15
C ASN A 97 -2.21 0.82 -9.73
N LEU A 98 -2.90 -0.28 -9.54
CA LEU A 98 -3.37 -0.74 -8.25
C LEU A 98 -2.52 -1.92 -7.82
N LEU A 99 -1.79 -1.74 -6.75
CA LEU A 99 -0.98 -2.79 -6.15
C LEU A 99 -1.82 -3.51 -5.10
N VAL A 100 -1.89 -4.83 -5.20
CA VAL A 100 -2.62 -5.70 -4.26
C VAL A 100 -1.59 -6.51 -3.45
N PRO A 101 -1.16 -6.02 -2.28
CA PRO A 101 -0.08 -6.63 -1.49
C PRO A 101 -0.37 -8.09 -1.14
N TYR A 102 -1.61 -8.43 -0.89
CA TYR A 102 -2.00 -9.81 -0.60
C TYR A 102 -1.64 -10.76 -1.75
N VAL A 103 -1.91 -10.37 -2.99
CA VAL A 103 -1.58 -11.19 -4.18
C VAL A 103 -0.07 -11.26 -4.36
N ILE A 104 0.64 -10.13 -4.26
CA ILE A 104 2.10 -10.07 -4.39
C ILE A 104 2.78 -11.06 -3.44
N ASN A 105 2.29 -11.15 -2.20
CA ASN A 105 2.87 -12.01 -1.17
C ASN A 105 2.44 -13.48 -1.27
N ASN A 106 1.31 -13.78 -1.92
CA ASN A 106 0.71 -15.11 -1.92
C ASN A 106 0.62 -15.78 -3.30
N THR A 107 1.23 -15.21 -4.33
CA THR A 107 1.36 -15.85 -5.65
C THR A 107 2.72 -16.50 -5.80
N GLY A 108 2.77 -17.72 -6.29
CA GLY A 108 3.98 -18.41 -6.72
C GLY A 108 4.39 -19.60 -5.87
N LYS A 109 5.37 -20.35 -6.39
CA LYS A 109 5.94 -21.57 -5.82
C LYS A 109 7.15 -21.22 -4.97
N GLY A 110 7.07 -21.40 -3.65
CA GLY A 110 8.24 -21.40 -2.76
C GLY A 110 8.76 -20.02 -2.30
N SER A 111 9.58 -20.04 -1.23
CA SER A 111 10.10 -18.86 -0.53
C SER A 111 11.00 -17.97 -1.40
N THR A 112 11.85 -18.56 -2.25
CA THR A 112 12.77 -17.84 -3.14
C THR A 112 12.07 -16.99 -4.20
N GLN A 113 10.91 -17.41 -4.68
CA GLN A 113 10.12 -16.60 -5.63
C GLN A 113 9.35 -15.47 -4.94
N ALA A 114 8.94 -15.66 -3.69
CA ALA A 114 8.31 -14.61 -2.91
C ALA A 114 9.31 -13.48 -2.63
N ASP A 115 10.56 -13.82 -2.31
CA ASP A 115 11.61 -12.83 -2.07
C ASP A 115 12.02 -12.10 -3.35
N ALA A 116 12.13 -12.80 -4.49
CA ALA A 116 12.36 -12.17 -5.80
C ALA A 116 11.20 -11.23 -6.21
N LYS A 117 9.96 -11.58 -5.87
CA LYS A 117 8.80 -10.73 -6.12
C LYS A 117 8.75 -9.50 -5.20
N ARG A 118 9.12 -9.67 -3.91
CA ARG A 118 9.27 -8.54 -2.98
C ARG A 118 10.32 -7.55 -3.46
N LEU A 119 11.47 -8.03 -3.93
CA LEU A 119 12.53 -7.20 -4.50
C LEU A 119 12.06 -6.49 -5.76
N LYS A 120 11.34 -7.17 -6.65
CA LYS A 120 10.76 -6.57 -7.85
C LYS A 120 9.68 -5.52 -7.52
N TYR A 121 8.82 -5.81 -6.54
CA TYR A 121 7.82 -4.87 -6.04
C TYR A 121 8.47 -3.62 -5.47
N ASN A 122 9.46 -3.78 -4.58
CA ASN A 122 10.16 -2.67 -3.97
C ASN A 122 10.94 -1.85 -5.01
N SER A 123 11.58 -2.49 -6.00
CA SER A 123 12.29 -1.79 -7.07
C SER A 123 11.33 -1.03 -7.99
N MET A 124 10.17 -1.59 -8.31
CA MET A 124 9.15 -0.95 -9.12
C MET A 124 8.48 0.20 -8.37
N LYS A 125 8.23 0.02 -7.08
CA LYS A 125 7.73 1.07 -6.19
C LYS A 125 8.75 2.21 -6.09
N GLN A 126 10.04 1.92 -5.92
CA GLN A 126 11.09 2.92 -5.96
C GLN A 126 11.20 3.64 -7.31
N GLN A 127 11.08 2.92 -8.43
CA GLN A 127 11.09 3.52 -9.77
C GLN A 127 9.90 4.46 -9.99
N LEU A 128 8.72 4.11 -9.51
CA LEU A 128 7.52 4.95 -9.57
C LEU A 128 7.66 6.16 -8.64
N LEU A 129 8.26 5.99 -7.45
CA LEU A 129 8.60 7.08 -6.53
C LEU A 129 9.61 8.05 -7.13
N THR A 130 10.65 7.55 -7.80
CA THR A 130 11.69 8.39 -8.44
C THR A 130 11.23 9.05 -9.73
N SER A 131 10.19 8.53 -10.40
CA SER A 131 9.60 9.15 -11.59
C SER A 131 8.75 10.41 -11.29
N GLY A 132 8.68 10.84 -10.03
CA GLY A 132 8.12 12.14 -9.63
C GLY A 132 6.59 12.22 -9.61
N LYS A 133 5.91 11.08 -9.65
CA LYS A 133 4.42 11.04 -9.73
C LYS A 133 3.76 10.29 -8.56
N VAL A 134 4.43 10.22 -7.42
CA VAL A 134 3.82 9.74 -6.18
C VAL A 134 3.27 10.93 -5.42
N ASP A 135 2.08 10.76 -4.89
CA ASP A 135 1.46 11.71 -3.96
C ASP A 135 2.42 11.94 -2.78
N THR A 136 3.30 12.95 -2.93
CA THR A 136 4.27 13.37 -1.93
C THR A 136 3.58 14.20 -0.85
N CYS A 137 2.45 13.73 -0.36
CA CYS A 137 1.83 14.35 0.77
C CYS A 137 2.63 13.99 2.04
N TYR A 138 3.65 14.78 2.32
CA TYR A 138 4.37 14.71 3.57
C TYR A 138 3.44 15.08 4.71
N LYS A 139 3.38 14.22 5.70
CA LYS A 139 2.76 14.51 6.99
C LYS A 139 3.83 14.87 8.00
N LYS A 140 3.48 15.78 8.87
CA LYS A 140 4.35 16.22 9.97
C LYS A 140 4.08 15.40 11.21
N TYR A 141 5.15 14.94 11.83
CA TYR A 141 5.13 14.09 13.02
C TYR A 141 5.91 14.74 14.16
N GLY A 142 5.62 14.28 15.38
CA GLY A 142 6.22 14.81 16.61
C GLY A 142 5.45 16.00 17.20
N LEU A 143 5.82 16.40 18.40
CA LEU A 143 5.16 17.49 19.16
C LEU A 143 5.34 18.85 18.48
N TYR A 144 6.51 19.08 17.88
CA TYR A 144 6.89 20.34 17.22
C TYR A 144 6.63 20.32 15.71
N ASN A 145 6.16 19.19 15.16
CA ASN A 145 5.85 18.99 13.75
C ASN A 145 7.04 19.27 12.80
N LYS A 146 8.24 18.89 13.19
CA LYS A 146 9.49 19.09 12.44
C LYS A 146 9.94 17.88 11.65
N VAL A 147 9.41 16.69 11.93
CA VAL A 147 9.69 15.46 11.19
C VAL A 147 8.68 15.30 10.07
N GLU A 148 9.16 15.19 8.84
CA GLU A 148 8.33 15.07 7.64
C GLU A 148 8.52 13.70 7.00
N LEU A 149 7.46 12.90 6.99
CA LEU A 149 7.41 11.57 6.37
C LEU A 149 6.18 11.45 5.47
N THR A 150 6.32 10.75 4.38
CA THR A 150 5.14 10.30 3.62
C THR A 150 4.40 9.20 4.41
N ASN A 151 3.14 8.98 4.12
CA ASN A 151 2.39 7.87 4.73
C ASN A 151 3.07 6.52 4.51
N TYR A 152 3.75 6.37 3.37
CA TYR A 152 4.48 5.16 3.05
C TYR A 152 5.70 4.97 3.95
N GLU A 153 6.54 6.00 4.06
CA GLU A 153 7.74 5.98 4.89
C GLU A 153 7.40 5.69 6.34
N TYR A 154 6.37 6.36 6.88
CA TYR A 154 5.91 6.11 8.24
C TYR A 154 5.46 4.66 8.47
N ASN A 155 4.63 4.12 7.57
CA ASN A 155 4.17 2.74 7.69
C ASN A 155 5.30 1.71 7.51
N HIS A 156 6.28 1.99 6.66
CA HIS A 156 7.46 1.16 6.48
C HIS A 156 8.29 1.12 7.77
N LEU A 157 8.62 2.30 8.31
CA LEU A 157 9.37 2.41 9.56
C LEU A 157 8.65 1.77 10.74
N LYS A 158 7.33 1.90 10.82
CA LYS A 158 6.50 1.31 11.88
C LYS A 158 6.54 -0.22 11.89
N ASN A 159 6.75 -0.84 10.74
CA ASN A 159 6.85 -2.30 10.63
C ASN A 159 8.26 -2.83 10.94
N GLU A 160 9.29 -1.99 10.83
CA GLU A 160 10.70 -2.38 11.02
C GLU A 160 11.26 -1.97 12.37
N ILE A 161 10.77 -0.86 12.94
CA ILE A 161 11.34 -0.26 14.15
C ILE A 161 10.37 -0.38 15.33
N VAL A 162 10.78 -1.08 16.35
CA VAL A 162 9.95 -1.34 17.55
C VAL A 162 9.64 -0.05 18.32
N ASN A 163 10.57 0.89 18.40
CA ASN A 163 10.41 2.16 19.13
C ASN A 163 10.41 3.38 18.21
N LEU A 164 9.70 3.30 17.10
CA LEU A 164 9.64 4.38 16.11
C LEU A 164 9.20 5.72 16.72
N GLU A 165 8.18 5.70 17.57
CA GLU A 165 7.63 6.93 18.17
C GLU A 165 8.67 7.66 19.01
N GLY A 166 9.45 6.94 19.82
CA GLY A 166 10.53 7.52 20.60
C GLY A 166 11.64 8.14 19.76
N ILE A 167 11.98 7.52 18.63
CA ILE A 167 12.97 8.07 17.71
C ILE A 167 12.44 9.33 17.01
N ILE A 168 11.17 9.32 16.59
CA ILE A 168 10.52 10.50 15.99
C ILE A 168 10.48 11.66 16.98
N GLU A 169 10.11 11.43 18.24
CA GLU A 169 10.08 12.47 19.27
C GLU A 169 11.46 13.08 19.52
N LYS A 170 12.50 12.24 19.59
CA LYS A 170 13.89 12.70 19.77
C LYS A 170 14.33 13.56 18.58
N LEU A 171 14.09 13.10 17.36
CA LEU A 171 14.44 13.83 16.13
C LEU A 171 13.67 15.15 16.01
N ASP A 172 12.38 15.13 16.34
CA ASP A 172 11.50 16.31 16.30
C ASP A 172 12.00 17.39 17.29
N LEU A 173 12.42 17.00 18.48
CA LEU A 173 13.01 17.90 19.48
C LEU A 173 14.35 18.47 19.00
N GLU A 174 15.25 17.64 18.46
CA GLU A 174 16.55 18.09 17.94
C GLU A 174 16.38 19.12 16.83
N LYS A 175 15.47 18.90 15.90
CA LYS A 175 15.13 19.85 14.84
C LYS A 175 14.47 21.12 15.37
N ALA A 176 13.62 21.00 16.38
CA ALA A 176 13.02 22.16 17.04
C ALA A 176 14.09 23.04 17.73
N MET A 177 15.17 22.43 18.20
CA MET A 177 16.34 23.14 18.77
C MET A 177 17.29 23.73 17.72
N GLY A 178 16.96 23.64 16.42
CA GLY A 178 17.72 24.22 15.33
C GLY A 178 18.81 23.32 14.75
N LYS A 179 18.79 22.02 15.04
CA LYS A 179 19.72 21.07 14.42
C LYS A 179 19.27 20.75 13.01
N GLU A 180 20.11 20.98 12.03
CA GLU A 180 19.87 20.68 10.62
C GLU A 180 20.58 19.39 10.20
N TYR A 181 19.99 18.66 9.26
CA TYR A 181 20.52 17.41 8.73
C TYR A 181 20.46 17.42 7.20
N ASP A 182 21.53 16.94 6.56
CA ASP A 182 21.66 16.89 5.09
C ASP A 182 21.01 15.66 4.45
N ILE A 183 20.30 14.84 5.24
CA ILE A 183 19.64 13.62 4.78
C ILE A 183 18.14 13.68 5.10
N SER A 184 17.36 12.85 4.40
CA SER A 184 15.92 12.77 4.64
C SER A 184 15.59 12.29 6.06
N ASP A 185 14.43 12.66 6.58
CA ASP A 185 13.98 12.21 7.90
C ASP A 185 13.81 10.70 7.96
N TYR A 186 13.41 10.11 6.86
CA TYR A 186 13.30 8.67 6.71
C TYR A 186 14.67 7.98 6.89
N ASP A 187 15.69 8.43 6.17
CA ASP A 187 17.03 7.86 6.25
C ASP A 187 17.68 8.11 7.61
N LEU A 188 17.38 9.27 8.21
CA LEU A 188 17.87 9.62 9.52
C LEU A 188 17.30 8.75 10.62
N ILE A 189 16.00 8.44 10.55
CA ILE A 189 15.34 7.53 11.49
C ILE A 189 15.89 6.10 11.36
N LEU A 190 16.12 5.62 10.14
CA LEU A 190 16.75 4.31 9.92
C LEU A 190 18.14 4.24 10.52
N LYS A 191 18.92 5.32 10.37
CA LYS A 191 20.27 5.41 10.94
C LYS A 191 20.23 5.40 12.47
N LEU A 192 19.35 6.20 13.08
CA LEU A 192 19.20 6.26 14.54
C LEU A 192 18.71 4.92 15.13
N ALA A 193 17.84 4.21 14.44
CA ALA A 193 17.38 2.90 14.86
C ALA A 193 18.51 1.84 14.82
N GLY A 194 19.46 1.95 13.90
CA GLY A 194 20.60 1.02 13.82
C GLY A 194 21.77 1.37 14.76
N GLU A 195 21.75 2.53 15.42
CA GLU A 195 22.76 2.92 16.42
C GLU A 195 22.35 2.50 17.85
N ASP A 196 21.09 2.10 18.07
CA ASP A 196 20.56 1.67 19.38
C ASP A 196 20.60 0.12 19.56
N GLU A 197 21.15 -0.66 18.60
CA GLU A 197 21.47 -2.09 18.72
C GLU A 197 22.95 -2.31 19.12
#